data_3560f76692af7db602a15c518e3de301
#
_entry.id   3560f76692af7db602a15c518e3de301
#
_cell.length_a   1.000
_cell.length_b   1.000
_cell.length_c   1.000
_cell.angle_alpha   90.00
_cell.angle_beta   90.00
_cell.angle_gamma   90.00
#
_symmetry.space_group_name_H-M   'P 1'
#
loop_
_entity.id
_entity.type
_entity.pdbx_description
1 polymer ?
#
loop_
_entity_poly.entity_id
_entity_poly.type
_entity_poly.pdbx_seq_one_letter_code
_entity_poly.pdbx_strand_id
1 'polypeptide(L)'
;QRQMCIRDSIYIASGATGGFDVLRTAALMGKATARFYNEKGPDALKGTPVYEEALQKEQKVVFTGNAVEAIRLFPTKVNVTVAASRASVGPEAMQVTIQSTPGFKGDTQRVEIRNDQVHAVVDVYSATAEIAGWSVVNTLLNIVSPVVF
;
A
#
# COMPACT_ATOMS: atom_id res chain seq x y z
N GLN A 1 -16.31 18.18 -24.88
CA GLN A 1 -15.62 16.95 -24.45
C GLN A 1 -16.58 15.79 -24.69
N ARG A 2 -16.28 14.96 -25.67
CA ARG A 2 -16.99 13.72 -25.89
C ARG A 2 -16.60 12.77 -24.78
N GLN A 3 -17.44 12.59 -23.78
CA GLN A 3 -17.46 11.35 -23.02
C GLN A 3 -17.92 10.27 -24.00
N MET A 4 -16.98 9.58 -24.60
CA MET A 4 -17.29 8.32 -25.24
C MET A 4 -17.68 7.37 -24.13
N CYS A 5 -18.87 6.77 -24.21
CA CYS A 5 -19.34 5.71 -23.34
C CYS A 5 -18.58 4.40 -23.63
N ILE A 6 -17.25 4.45 -23.53
CA ILE A 6 -16.43 3.27 -23.46
C ILE A 6 -16.26 3.04 -21.96
N ARG A 7 -16.55 1.84 -21.51
CA ARG A 7 -16.25 1.39 -20.13
C ARG A 7 -14.75 1.28 -19.99
N ASP A 8 -14.07 2.41 -19.90
CA ASP A 8 -12.64 2.43 -19.67
C ASP A 8 -12.39 1.98 -18.23
N SER A 9 -11.79 0.82 -18.08
CA SER A 9 -11.37 0.32 -16.77
C SER A 9 -9.96 0.80 -16.47
N ILE A 10 -9.76 1.30 -15.25
CA ILE A 10 -8.43 1.58 -14.72
C ILE A 10 -8.01 0.39 -13.88
N TYR A 11 -6.95 -0.29 -14.28
CA TYR A 11 -6.38 -1.42 -13.56
C TYR A 11 -5.28 -0.92 -12.63
N ILE A 12 -5.43 -1.18 -11.35
CA ILE A 12 -4.44 -0.81 -10.33
C ILE A 12 -3.65 -2.07 -9.97
N ALA A 13 -2.38 -2.10 -10.36
CA ALA A 13 -1.48 -3.16 -9.92
C ALA A 13 -1.27 -3.11 -8.40
N SER A 14 -1.13 -4.28 -7.77
CA SER A 14 -0.99 -4.37 -6.32
C SER A 14 0.34 -3.81 -5.79
N GLY A 15 1.33 -3.67 -6.65
CA GLY A 15 2.65 -3.21 -6.24
C GLY A 15 3.37 -4.24 -5.37
N ALA A 16 3.96 -3.80 -4.28
CA ALA A 16 4.69 -4.66 -3.35
C ALA A 16 3.80 -5.30 -2.27
N THR A 17 2.49 -5.39 -2.49
CA THR A 17 1.53 -6.06 -1.60
C THR A 17 0.53 -6.88 -2.41
N GLY A 18 -0.58 -7.28 -1.81
CA GLY A 18 -1.63 -8.07 -2.46
C GLY A 18 -2.91 -8.07 -1.65
N GLY A 19 -3.79 -9.05 -1.91
CA GLY A 19 -5.02 -9.26 -1.14
C GLY A 19 -6.05 -8.15 -1.31
N PHE A 20 -6.01 -7.38 -2.39
CA PHE A 20 -6.95 -6.28 -2.62
C PHE A 20 -8.39 -6.75 -2.81
N ASP A 21 -8.57 -7.95 -3.31
CA ASP A 21 -9.84 -8.66 -3.36
C ASP A 21 -10.42 -8.90 -1.96
N VAL A 22 -9.59 -9.39 -1.03
CA VAL A 22 -9.97 -9.60 0.38
C VAL A 22 -10.27 -8.27 1.07
N LEU A 23 -9.41 -7.26 0.89
CA LEU A 23 -9.62 -5.93 1.47
C LEU A 23 -10.93 -5.32 0.99
N ARG A 24 -11.20 -5.40 -0.32
CA ARG A 24 -12.42 -4.88 -0.92
C ARG A 24 -13.66 -5.64 -0.45
N THR A 25 -13.58 -6.97 -0.40
CA THR A 25 -14.68 -7.80 0.09
C THR A 25 -15.02 -7.46 1.53
N ALA A 26 -14.03 -7.37 2.41
CA ALA A 26 -14.23 -7.00 3.80
C ALA A 26 -14.84 -5.58 3.96
N ALA A 27 -14.41 -4.63 3.14
CA ALA A 27 -14.97 -3.27 3.14
C ALA A 27 -16.42 -3.22 2.65
N LEU A 28 -16.83 -4.11 1.74
CA LEU A 28 -18.21 -4.22 1.25
C LEU A 28 -19.16 -4.89 2.24
N MET A 29 -18.64 -5.67 3.20
CA MET A 29 -19.44 -6.39 4.20
C MET A 29 -20.02 -5.46 5.29
N GLY A 30 -19.58 -4.21 5.38
CA GLY A 30 -20.08 -3.24 6.35
C GLY A 30 -19.02 -2.24 6.79
N LYS A 31 -19.29 -1.55 7.90
CA LYS A 31 -18.35 -0.56 8.44
C LYS A 31 -17.04 -1.24 8.84
N ALA A 32 -15.96 -0.88 8.18
CA ALA A 32 -14.63 -1.43 8.42
C ALA A 32 -13.64 -0.33 8.85
N THR A 33 -12.60 -0.75 9.54
CA THR A 33 -11.38 0.03 9.80
C THR A 33 -10.22 -0.62 9.07
N ALA A 34 -9.26 0.17 8.57
CA ALA A 34 -8.07 -0.37 7.95
C ALA A 34 -6.82 0.39 8.36
N ARG A 35 -5.71 -0.35 8.44
CA ARG A 35 -4.39 0.17 8.80
C ARG A 35 -3.37 -0.31 7.77
N PHE A 36 -2.45 0.57 7.46
CA PHE A 36 -1.30 0.27 6.62
C PHE A 36 -0.03 0.54 7.42
N TYR A 37 0.82 -0.47 7.52
CA TYR A 37 2.14 -0.37 8.14
C TYR A 37 3.21 -0.66 7.08
N ASN A 38 4.22 0.21 7.05
CA ASN A 38 5.36 0.07 6.19
C ASN A 38 6.65 0.21 6.99
N GLU A 39 7.53 -0.79 6.90
CA GLU A 39 8.86 -0.76 7.48
C GLU A 39 9.91 -0.78 6.38
N LYS A 40 10.90 0.10 6.51
CA LYS A 40 12.00 0.24 5.56
C LYS A 40 13.28 0.74 6.24
N GLY A 41 14.40 0.53 5.55
CA GLY A 41 15.67 1.08 6.00
C GLY A 41 15.73 2.60 5.82
N PRO A 42 16.59 3.29 6.58
CA PRO A 42 16.73 4.76 6.54
C PRO A 42 17.13 5.29 5.16
N ASP A 43 17.91 4.52 4.39
CA ASP A 43 18.34 4.94 3.06
C ASP A 43 17.17 5.10 2.08
N ALA A 44 16.11 4.31 2.24
CA ALA A 44 14.90 4.44 1.44
C ALA A 44 14.13 5.75 1.71
N LEU A 45 14.40 6.42 2.83
CA LEU A 45 13.80 7.68 3.23
C LEU A 45 14.62 8.90 2.84
N LYS A 46 15.86 8.73 2.36
CA LYS A 46 16.70 9.84 1.89
C LYS A 46 15.95 10.67 0.84
N GLY A 47 16.08 11.99 0.98
CA GLY A 47 15.39 12.96 0.12
C GLY A 47 13.91 13.18 0.47
N THR A 48 13.44 12.64 1.59
CA THR A 48 12.11 12.98 2.16
C THR A 48 12.24 13.94 3.33
N PRO A 49 11.17 14.70 3.67
CA PRO A 49 11.19 15.63 4.80
C PRO A 49 11.41 14.98 6.18
N VAL A 50 11.18 13.66 6.28
CA VAL A 50 11.31 12.91 7.54
C VAL A 50 12.68 12.29 7.75
N TYR A 51 13.57 12.39 6.76
CA TYR A 51 14.91 11.82 6.89
C TYR A 51 15.79 12.66 7.81
N GLU A 52 16.45 11.99 8.75
CA GLU A 52 17.49 12.53 9.61
C GLU A 52 18.59 11.48 9.83
N GLU A 53 19.83 11.90 10.06
CA GLU A 53 20.97 10.99 10.23
C GLU A 53 20.82 10.06 11.44
N ALA A 54 20.06 10.44 12.46
CA ALA A 54 19.76 9.62 13.62
C ALA A 54 19.07 8.29 13.24
N LEU A 55 18.31 8.27 12.13
CA LEU A 55 17.64 7.05 11.61
C LEU A 55 18.62 5.94 11.21
N GLN A 56 19.90 6.27 10.96
CA GLN A 56 20.93 5.27 10.70
C GLN A 56 21.31 4.45 11.94
N LYS A 57 20.97 4.92 13.13
CA LYS A 57 21.35 4.33 14.41
C LYS A 57 20.15 3.93 15.26
N GLU A 58 19.01 4.59 15.09
CA GLU A 58 17.83 4.43 15.93
C GLU A 58 16.60 4.05 15.11
N GLN A 59 15.86 3.07 15.59
CA GLN A 59 14.55 2.72 15.06
C GLN A 59 13.54 3.80 15.44
N LYS A 60 12.79 4.28 14.45
CA LYS A 60 11.82 5.35 14.67
C LYS A 60 10.60 5.21 13.79
N VAL A 61 9.41 5.46 14.36
CA VAL A 61 8.22 5.74 13.58
C VAL A 61 8.35 7.16 13.03
N VAL A 62 8.49 7.27 11.72
CA VAL A 62 8.74 8.55 11.03
C VAL A 62 7.46 9.21 10.53
N PHE A 63 6.37 8.45 10.49
CA PHE A 63 5.06 8.98 10.11
C PHE A 63 3.94 8.17 10.75
N THR A 64 2.92 8.88 11.23
CA THR A 64 1.62 8.35 11.60
C THR A 64 0.55 9.36 11.19
N GLY A 65 -0.47 8.90 10.46
CA GLY A 65 -1.55 9.76 9.94
C GLY A 65 -2.47 8.97 9.04
N ASN A 66 -3.21 9.65 8.17
CA ASN A 66 -4.01 8.99 7.15
C ASN A 66 -3.27 8.91 5.79
N ALA A 67 -3.85 8.19 4.83
CA ALA A 67 -3.20 8.02 3.53
C ALA A 67 -3.12 9.32 2.71
N VAL A 68 -4.04 10.27 2.90
CA VAL A 68 -3.98 11.59 2.25
C VAL A 68 -2.77 12.38 2.73
N GLU A 69 -2.53 12.37 4.05
CA GLU A 69 -1.36 13.04 4.65
C GLU A 69 -0.06 12.36 4.22
N ALA A 70 -0.05 11.00 4.17
CA ALA A 70 1.10 10.26 3.66
C ALA A 70 1.43 10.62 2.20
N ILE A 71 0.42 10.73 1.33
CA ILE A 71 0.61 11.12 -0.08
C ILE A 71 1.22 12.53 -0.18
N ARG A 72 0.77 13.47 0.63
CA ARG A 72 1.31 14.84 0.63
C ARG A 72 2.77 14.89 1.07
N LEU A 73 3.13 14.08 2.07
CA LEU A 73 4.48 14.05 2.62
C LEU A 73 5.46 13.24 1.76
N PHE A 74 4.97 12.17 1.10
CA PHE A 74 5.77 11.22 0.33
C PHE A 74 5.19 11.00 -1.08
N PRO A 75 5.10 12.01 -1.95
CA PRO A 75 4.33 11.94 -3.20
C PRO A 75 4.78 10.84 -4.17
N THR A 76 6.00 10.33 -4.04
CA THR A 76 6.56 9.30 -4.94
C THR A 76 6.90 7.98 -4.23
N LYS A 77 6.59 7.83 -2.94
CA LYS A 77 7.06 6.68 -2.13
C LYS A 77 5.94 5.90 -1.41
N VAL A 78 4.68 6.23 -1.68
CA VAL A 78 3.51 5.63 -1.01
C VAL A 78 2.48 5.04 -1.98
N ASN A 79 2.93 4.57 -3.14
CA ASN A 79 2.05 4.02 -4.17
C ASN A 79 1.18 2.86 -3.64
N VAL A 80 1.79 1.97 -2.86
CA VAL A 80 1.09 0.82 -2.24
C VAL A 80 0.05 1.28 -1.23
N THR A 81 0.36 2.31 -0.43
CA THR A 81 -0.59 2.91 0.52
C THR A 81 -1.83 3.45 -0.21
N VAL A 82 -1.62 4.12 -1.35
CA VAL A 82 -2.72 4.63 -2.20
C VAL A 82 -3.57 3.48 -2.72
N ALA A 83 -2.94 2.45 -3.30
CA ALA A 83 -3.63 1.31 -3.87
C ALA A 83 -4.44 0.55 -2.79
N ALA A 84 -3.82 0.27 -1.63
CA ALA A 84 -4.48 -0.39 -0.50
C ALA A 84 -5.65 0.43 0.06
N SER A 85 -5.50 1.75 0.19
CA SER A 85 -6.58 2.62 0.67
C SER A 85 -7.77 2.64 -0.29
N ARG A 86 -7.52 2.66 -1.61
CA ARG A 86 -8.57 2.60 -2.64
C ARG A 86 -9.27 1.26 -2.68
N ALA A 87 -8.56 0.18 -2.35
CA ALA A 87 -9.11 -1.17 -2.27
C ALA A 87 -9.86 -1.44 -0.95
N SER A 88 -9.89 -0.52 -0.01
CA SER A 88 -10.48 -0.73 1.31
C SER A 88 -11.40 0.42 1.75
N VAL A 89 -11.02 1.16 2.78
CA VAL A 89 -11.86 2.17 3.45
C VAL A 89 -11.73 3.58 2.88
N GLY A 90 -10.91 3.76 1.86
CA GLY A 90 -10.60 5.08 1.30
C GLY A 90 -9.40 5.76 1.98
N PRO A 91 -8.78 6.74 1.29
CA PRO A 91 -7.53 7.35 1.76
C PRO A 91 -7.69 8.20 3.02
N GLU A 92 -8.85 8.78 3.26
CA GLU A 92 -9.13 9.60 4.46
C GLU A 92 -9.26 8.73 5.72
N ALA A 93 -9.78 7.50 5.58
CA ALA A 93 -10.04 6.58 6.69
C ALA A 93 -8.89 5.59 6.94
N MET A 94 -8.01 5.36 5.97
CA MET A 94 -6.86 4.47 6.10
C MET A 94 -5.83 5.08 7.06
N GLN A 95 -5.59 4.41 8.19
CA GLN A 95 -4.49 4.75 9.10
C GLN A 95 -3.17 4.23 8.56
N VAL A 96 -2.16 5.08 8.52
CA VAL A 96 -0.84 4.78 7.94
C VAL A 96 0.24 5.00 9.00
N THR A 97 1.14 4.03 9.12
CA THR A 97 2.35 4.12 9.94
C THR A 97 3.54 3.75 9.08
N ILE A 98 4.57 4.59 9.09
CA ILE A 98 5.85 4.31 8.43
C ILE A 98 6.95 4.29 9.48
N GLN A 99 7.71 3.20 9.51
CA GLN A 99 8.81 2.99 10.43
C GLN A 99 10.14 2.89 9.68
N SER A 100 11.15 3.52 10.24
CA SER A 100 12.55 3.36 9.83
C SER A 100 13.26 2.46 10.82
N THR A 101 13.95 1.43 10.31
CA THR A 101 14.72 0.49 11.13
C THR A 101 16.16 0.43 10.60
N PRO A 102 17.18 0.76 11.42
CA PRO A 102 18.58 0.69 11.04
C PRO A 102 18.97 -0.70 10.53
N GLY A 103 19.70 -0.76 9.42
CA GLY A 103 20.16 -2.01 8.83
C GLY A 103 19.07 -2.85 8.16
N PHE A 104 17.81 -2.45 8.22
CA PHE A 104 16.72 -3.14 7.54
C PHE A 104 16.92 -3.04 6.01
N LYS A 105 16.86 -4.20 5.35
CA LYS A 105 16.94 -4.31 3.89
C LYS A 105 15.61 -4.73 3.33
N GLY A 106 15.24 -4.15 2.19
CA GLY A 106 13.94 -4.43 1.58
C GLY A 106 12.83 -3.53 2.13
N ASP A 107 11.61 -4.02 2.05
CA ASP A 107 10.39 -3.28 2.38
C ASP A 107 9.34 -4.25 2.93
N THR A 108 8.74 -3.95 4.06
CA THR A 108 7.57 -4.66 4.59
C THR A 108 6.33 -3.82 4.37
N GLN A 109 5.31 -4.44 3.78
CA GLN A 109 4.01 -3.83 3.50
C GLN A 109 2.94 -4.67 4.20
N ARG A 110 2.37 -4.15 5.26
CA ARG A 110 1.32 -4.84 6.00
C ARG A 110 0.04 -4.02 5.95
N VAL A 111 -1.03 -4.66 5.47
CA VAL A 111 -2.37 -4.09 5.44
C VAL A 111 -3.25 -4.92 6.34
N GLU A 112 -3.96 -4.27 7.23
CA GLU A 112 -4.94 -4.88 8.11
C GLU A 112 -6.30 -4.23 7.86
N ILE A 113 -7.34 -5.04 7.70
CA ILE A 113 -8.73 -4.59 7.66
C ILE A 113 -9.57 -5.37 8.67
N ARG A 114 -10.46 -4.67 9.36
CA ARG A 114 -11.32 -5.26 10.36
C ARG A 114 -12.73 -4.67 10.32
N ASN A 115 -13.71 -5.55 10.39
CA ASN A 115 -15.11 -5.26 10.69
C ASN A 115 -15.65 -6.24 11.74
N ASP A 116 -16.94 -6.27 11.98
CA ASP A 116 -17.56 -7.14 13.01
C ASP A 116 -17.46 -8.64 12.70
N GLN A 117 -17.23 -9.01 11.44
CA GLN A 117 -17.24 -10.40 10.98
C GLN A 117 -15.88 -10.88 10.46
N VAL A 118 -15.03 -9.95 10.00
CA VAL A 118 -13.76 -10.27 9.33
C VAL A 118 -12.62 -9.48 9.94
N HIS A 119 -11.53 -10.19 10.20
CA HIS A 119 -10.23 -9.59 10.46
C HIS A 119 -9.22 -10.23 9.47
N ALA A 120 -8.79 -9.47 8.49
CA ALA A 120 -7.83 -9.92 7.50
C ALA A 120 -6.53 -9.10 7.59
N VAL A 121 -5.41 -9.80 7.42
CA VAL A 121 -4.07 -9.21 7.41
C VAL A 121 -3.35 -9.72 6.17
N VAL A 122 -2.82 -8.80 5.38
CA VAL A 122 -1.90 -9.08 4.28
C VAL A 122 -0.56 -8.52 4.69
N ASP A 123 0.44 -9.38 4.80
CA ASP A 123 1.79 -9.01 5.25
C ASP A 123 2.80 -9.53 4.22
N VAL A 124 3.50 -8.61 3.56
CA VAL A 124 4.43 -8.92 2.48
C VAL A 124 5.78 -8.26 2.79
N TYR A 125 6.81 -9.09 2.93
CA TYR A 125 8.19 -8.64 2.90
C TYR A 125 8.77 -8.85 1.51
N SER A 126 9.45 -7.85 0.99
CA SER A 126 10.20 -7.96 -0.26
C SER A 126 11.63 -7.45 -0.10
N ALA A 127 12.59 -8.29 -0.45
CA ALA A 127 14.01 -7.92 -0.39
C ALA A 127 14.40 -6.91 -1.48
N THR A 128 13.66 -6.90 -2.58
CA THR A 128 13.86 -6.01 -3.74
C THR A 128 12.54 -5.42 -4.21
N ALA A 129 12.60 -4.42 -5.07
CA ALA A 129 11.40 -3.80 -5.67
C ALA A 129 10.78 -4.63 -6.82
N GLU A 130 11.34 -5.78 -7.18
CA GLU A 130 10.92 -6.56 -8.35
C GLU A 130 9.48 -7.04 -8.27
N ILE A 131 8.98 -7.36 -7.08
CA ILE A 131 7.58 -7.76 -6.87
C ILE A 131 6.60 -6.72 -7.43
N ALA A 132 6.93 -5.43 -7.36
CA ALA A 132 6.09 -4.37 -7.92
C ALA A 132 6.00 -4.46 -9.45
N GLY A 133 7.11 -4.78 -10.13
CA GLY A 133 7.13 -5.03 -11.56
C GLY A 133 6.32 -6.28 -11.95
N TRP A 134 6.50 -7.38 -11.22
CA TRP A 134 5.75 -8.61 -11.44
C TRP A 134 4.26 -8.45 -11.17
N SER A 135 3.83 -7.57 -10.27
CA SER A 135 2.42 -7.26 -10.04
C SER A 135 1.76 -6.63 -11.28
N VAL A 136 2.51 -5.85 -12.07
CA VAL A 136 2.03 -5.32 -13.36
C VAL A 136 1.86 -6.45 -14.37
N VAL A 137 2.82 -7.36 -14.46
CA VAL A 137 2.73 -8.55 -15.33
C VAL A 137 1.50 -9.38 -14.96
N ASN A 138 1.28 -9.64 -13.67
CA ASN A 138 0.10 -10.35 -13.20
C ASN A 138 -1.20 -9.65 -13.58
N THR A 139 -1.25 -8.32 -13.45
CA THR A 139 -2.41 -7.52 -13.87
C THR A 139 -2.68 -7.68 -15.36
N LEU A 140 -1.65 -7.62 -16.20
CA LEU A 140 -1.78 -7.82 -17.65
C LEU A 140 -2.26 -9.24 -18.00
N LEU A 141 -1.75 -10.25 -17.32
CA LEU A 141 -2.19 -11.63 -17.48
C LEU A 141 -3.68 -11.77 -17.14
N ASN A 142 -4.14 -11.16 -16.05
CA ASN A 142 -5.55 -11.16 -15.67
C ASN A 142 -6.46 -10.47 -16.69
N ILE A 143 -5.98 -9.45 -17.40
CA ILE A 143 -6.76 -8.77 -18.46
C ILE A 143 -7.01 -9.69 -19.66
N VAL A 144 -6.04 -10.54 -20.00
CA VAL A 144 -6.10 -11.40 -21.20
C VAL A 144 -6.46 -12.85 -20.89
N SER A 145 -6.55 -13.25 -19.63
CA SER A 145 -6.85 -14.61 -19.20
C SER A 145 -8.37 -14.84 -19.12
N PRO A 146 -8.85 -16.03 -19.50
CA PRO A 146 -10.23 -16.44 -19.24
C PRO A 146 -10.49 -16.72 -17.75
N VAL A 147 -9.46 -16.87 -16.93
CA VAL A 147 -9.53 -17.07 -15.46
C VAL A 147 -8.75 -15.94 -14.79
N VAL A 148 -9.41 -15.23 -13.87
CA VAL A 148 -8.87 -14.04 -13.19
C VAL A 148 -8.78 -14.32 -11.69
N PHE A 149 -7.68 -13.89 -11.05
CA PHE A 149 -7.43 -14.01 -9.62
C PHE A 149 -7.21 -12.64 -8.97
#